data_2d0f248fdf1d7e1d8d346c4903a20fa6
#
_entry.id   2d0f248fdf1d7e1d8d346c4903a20fa6
#
_cell.length_a   1.000
_cell.length_b   1.000
_cell.length_c   1.000
_cell.angle_alpha   90.00
_cell.angle_beta   90.00
_cell.angle_gamma   90.00
#
_symmetry.space_group_name_H-M   'P 1'
#
loop_
_entity.id
_entity.type
_entity.pdbx_description
1 polymer ?
#
loop_
_entity_poly.entity_id
_entity_poly.type
_entity_poly.pdbx_seq_one_letter_code
_entity_poly.pdbx_strand_id
1 'polypeptide(L)'
;MGKCKRNSTAEVKQRKPLHAAKARISAPETTVRAQYRSAIGIDVHLNLLVCNFQTQLDDHREIRESREFYADRTSLDEFAQWCSEKKPEIILMESTGVLWYSPYEALEHVGFQNSQLALINARDAKAAAGRKTDYKDAARLSDLARAGHF
;
A
#
# COMPACT_ATOMS: atom_id res chain seq x y z
N MET A 1 24.35 -36.08 36.44
CA MET A 1 22.94 -35.73 36.18
C MET A 1 22.85 -34.26 35.81
N GLY A 2 22.90 -33.95 34.56
CA GLY A 2 22.80 -32.58 34.05
C GLY A 2 21.33 -32.17 33.84
N LYS A 3 20.84 -31.21 34.58
CA LYS A 3 19.51 -30.59 34.36
C LYS A 3 19.57 -29.70 33.14
N CYS A 4 18.99 -30.13 32.05
CA CYS A 4 18.75 -29.34 30.86
C CYS A 4 17.63 -28.31 31.18
N LYS A 5 17.99 -27.04 31.34
CA LYS A 5 17.02 -25.94 31.43
C LYS A 5 16.56 -25.61 30.02
N ARG A 6 15.34 -26.01 29.66
CA ARG A 6 14.64 -25.49 28.50
C ARG A 6 14.08 -24.12 28.86
N ASN A 7 14.76 -23.06 28.45
CA ASN A 7 14.17 -21.75 28.34
C ASN A 7 13.74 -21.57 26.90
N SER A 8 12.46 -21.66 26.65
CA SER A 8 11.87 -21.10 25.43
C SER A 8 10.43 -20.72 25.69
N THR A 9 10.26 -19.57 26.30
CA THR A 9 9.04 -18.79 26.15
C THR A 9 9.42 -17.57 25.32
N ALA A 10 9.39 -17.75 24.00
CA ALA A 10 9.34 -16.60 23.11
C ALA A 10 8.00 -15.90 23.39
N GLU A 11 8.07 -14.78 24.09
CA GLU A 11 6.94 -13.86 24.22
C GLU A 11 6.48 -13.47 22.81
N VAL A 12 5.34 -14.00 22.40
CA VAL A 12 4.62 -13.52 21.23
C VAL A 12 4.18 -12.11 21.61
N LYS A 13 4.95 -11.09 21.19
CA LYS A 13 4.55 -9.69 21.33
C LYS A 13 3.19 -9.57 20.67
N GLN A 14 2.15 -9.30 21.45
CA GLN A 14 0.80 -9.04 20.96
C GLN A 14 0.89 -7.86 19.98
N ARG A 15 0.63 -8.14 18.72
CA ARG A 15 0.57 -7.12 17.67
C ARG A 15 -0.64 -6.23 17.94
N LYS A 16 -0.46 -4.91 17.85
CA LYS A 16 -1.58 -3.97 17.93
C LYS A 16 -2.55 -4.26 16.79
N PRO A 17 -3.87 -4.21 17.03
CA PRO A 17 -4.85 -4.34 15.97
C PRO A 17 -4.65 -3.21 14.95
N LEU A 18 -4.67 -3.56 13.67
CA LEU A 18 -4.61 -2.59 12.58
C LEU A 18 -5.97 -1.91 12.42
N HIS A 19 -5.96 -0.58 12.32
CA HIS A 19 -7.18 0.19 12.05
C HIS A 19 -7.51 0.14 10.56
N ALA A 20 -8.68 -0.42 10.21
CA ALA A 20 -9.27 -0.24 8.91
C ALA A 20 -9.97 1.13 8.88
N ALA A 21 -9.42 2.09 8.13
CA ALA A 21 -10.10 3.36 7.92
C ALA A 21 -11.30 3.14 6.99
N LYS A 22 -12.46 3.71 7.35
CA LYS A 22 -13.65 3.66 6.50
C LYS A 22 -13.40 4.38 5.19
N ALA A 23 -13.93 3.85 4.10
CA ALA A 23 -13.93 4.52 2.81
C ALA A 23 -14.61 5.90 2.92
N ARG A 24 -13.98 6.92 2.35
CA ARG A 24 -14.51 8.29 2.29
C ARG A 24 -14.85 8.63 0.86
N ILE A 25 -15.99 9.26 0.67
CA ILE A 25 -16.42 9.83 -0.60
C ILE A 25 -16.28 11.35 -0.48
N SER A 26 -15.51 11.97 -1.36
CA SER A 26 -15.28 13.42 -1.34
C SER A 26 -15.36 14.01 -2.75
N ALA A 27 -15.50 15.33 -2.81
CA ALA A 27 -15.24 16.04 -4.06
C ALA A 27 -13.77 15.89 -4.47
N PRO A 28 -13.44 16.00 -5.78
CA PRO A 28 -12.08 15.87 -6.26
C PRO A 28 -11.18 16.94 -5.63
N GLU A 29 -10.10 16.53 -4.97
CA GLU A 29 -9.17 17.44 -4.30
C GLU A 29 -8.13 18.02 -5.26
N THR A 30 -8.02 17.51 -6.47
CA THR A 30 -6.99 17.89 -7.44
C THR A 30 -7.55 18.17 -8.83
N THR A 31 -7.15 19.30 -9.40
CA THR A 31 -7.41 19.69 -10.79
C THR A 31 -6.47 19.00 -11.81
N VAL A 32 -5.63 18.05 -11.37
CA VAL A 32 -4.71 17.32 -12.24
C VAL A 32 -5.50 16.31 -13.06
N ARG A 33 -5.31 16.35 -14.38
CA ARG A 33 -5.93 15.38 -15.30
C ARG A 33 -5.43 13.98 -14.96
N ALA A 34 -6.29 13.16 -14.39
CA ALA A 34 -5.95 11.79 -14.04
C ALA A 34 -5.80 10.94 -15.32
N GLN A 35 -4.68 10.22 -15.43
CA GLN A 35 -4.44 9.25 -16.50
C GLN A 35 -5.17 7.93 -16.22
N TYR A 36 -5.25 7.57 -14.94
CA TYR A 36 -5.92 6.36 -14.46
C TYR A 36 -7.13 6.74 -13.61
N ARG A 37 -8.22 6.00 -13.80
CA ARG A 37 -9.45 6.19 -13.03
C ARG A 37 -9.31 5.70 -11.59
N SER A 38 -8.58 4.59 -11.40
CA SER A 38 -8.35 3.98 -10.10
C SER A 38 -6.90 3.59 -9.89
N ALA A 39 -6.42 3.78 -8.68
CA ALA A 39 -5.05 3.44 -8.31
C ALA A 39 -4.94 3.03 -6.83
N ILE A 40 -3.89 2.28 -6.52
CA ILE A 40 -3.42 2.04 -5.15
C ILE A 40 -2.00 2.58 -5.02
N GLY A 41 -1.76 3.39 -3.98
CA GLY A 41 -0.44 3.77 -3.52
C GLY A 41 -0.05 2.95 -2.30
N ILE A 42 1.18 2.45 -2.28
CA ILE A 42 1.69 1.60 -1.21
C ILE A 42 3.01 2.16 -0.68
N ASP A 43 3.01 2.57 0.58
CA ASP A 43 4.21 2.90 1.33
C ASP A 43 4.69 1.65 2.06
N VAL A 44 5.88 1.14 1.68
CA VAL A 44 6.40 -0.15 2.13
C VAL A 44 7.42 0.07 3.25
N HIS A 45 7.10 -0.42 4.44
CA HIS A 45 7.99 -0.47 5.60
C HIS A 45 8.44 -1.90 5.89
N LEU A 46 9.43 -2.05 6.76
CA LEU A 46 10.01 -3.37 7.09
C LEU A 46 8.95 -4.40 7.53
N ASN A 47 7.99 -3.99 8.35
CA ASN A 47 6.98 -4.89 8.93
C ASN A 47 5.55 -4.48 8.60
N LEU A 48 5.35 -3.43 7.83
CA LEU A 48 4.05 -2.81 7.60
C LEU A 48 3.95 -2.29 6.17
N LEU A 49 2.79 -2.51 5.56
CA LEU A 49 2.38 -1.87 4.32
C LEU A 49 1.25 -0.89 4.64
N VAL A 50 1.40 0.37 4.24
CA VAL A 50 0.35 1.37 4.31
C VAL A 50 -0.18 1.62 2.91
N CYS A 51 -1.45 1.33 2.70
CA CYS A 51 -2.08 1.35 1.39
C CYS A 51 -3.16 2.44 1.33
N ASN A 52 -3.26 3.11 0.19
CA ASN A 52 -4.36 4.01 -0.11
C ASN A 52 -4.92 3.68 -1.50
N PHE A 53 -6.19 3.32 -1.54
CA PHE A 53 -6.95 3.11 -2.76
C PHE A 53 -7.72 4.38 -3.10
N GLN A 54 -7.72 4.74 -4.37
CA GLN A 54 -8.52 5.83 -4.91
C GLN A 54 -9.21 5.40 -6.20
N THR A 55 -10.46 5.81 -6.35
CA THR A 55 -11.17 5.67 -7.62
C THR A 55 -12.12 6.83 -7.82
N GLN A 56 -12.29 7.24 -9.08
CA GLN A 56 -13.26 8.26 -9.47
C GLN A 56 -14.58 7.60 -9.88
N LEU A 57 -15.67 8.10 -9.33
CA LEU A 57 -17.03 7.73 -9.72
C LEU A 57 -17.46 8.45 -11.01
N ASP A 58 -18.56 7.97 -11.63
CA ASP A 58 -19.08 8.56 -12.87
C ASP A 58 -19.59 10.01 -12.69
N ASP A 59 -19.97 10.38 -11.47
CA ASP A 59 -20.37 11.74 -11.09
C ASP A 59 -19.19 12.66 -10.66
N HIS A 60 -17.95 12.26 -11.00
CA HIS A 60 -16.70 12.92 -10.66
C HIS A 60 -16.31 12.93 -9.17
N ARG A 61 -17.11 12.36 -8.29
CA ARG A 61 -16.72 12.16 -6.90
C ARG A 61 -15.61 11.10 -6.80
N GLU A 62 -14.81 11.20 -5.75
CA GLU A 62 -13.73 10.26 -5.48
C GLU A 62 -14.02 9.42 -4.25
N ILE A 63 -13.71 8.13 -4.34
CA ILE A 63 -13.64 7.23 -3.18
C ILE A 63 -12.18 7.08 -2.81
N ARG A 64 -11.88 7.25 -1.53
CA ARG A 64 -10.57 7.01 -0.95
C ARG A 64 -10.72 6.06 0.24
N GLU A 65 -9.88 5.04 0.27
CA GLU A 65 -9.84 4.05 1.33
C GLU A 65 -8.40 3.76 1.70
N SER A 66 -8.06 3.85 2.99
CA SER A 66 -6.74 3.48 3.49
C SER A 66 -6.81 2.22 4.30
N ARG A 67 -5.81 1.37 4.17
CA ARG A 67 -5.68 0.13 4.92
C ARG A 67 -4.22 -0.20 5.19
N GLU A 68 -3.97 -0.81 6.34
CA GLU A 68 -2.66 -1.31 6.73
C GLU A 68 -2.64 -2.84 6.74
N PHE A 69 -1.48 -3.40 6.38
CA PHE A 69 -1.22 -4.83 6.44
C PHE A 69 0.17 -5.08 7.03
N TYR A 70 0.32 -6.13 7.81
CA TYR A 70 1.66 -6.57 8.17
C TYR A 70 2.37 -7.21 6.98
N ALA A 71 3.72 -7.20 6.99
CA ALA A 71 4.53 -7.73 5.90
C ALA A 71 4.90 -9.22 6.12
N ASP A 72 4.13 -9.95 6.92
CA ASP A 72 4.26 -11.41 7.02
C ASP A 72 3.44 -12.11 5.93
N ARG A 73 3.72 -13.38 5.70
CA ARG A 73 3.14 -14.15 4.60
C ARG A 73 1.61 -14.14 4.59
N THR A 74 0.98 -14.40 5.73
CA THR A 74 -0.50 -14.43 5.82
C THR A 74 -1.10 -13.06 5.53
N SER A 75 -0.51 -12.00 6.08
CA SER A 75 -0.96 -10.62 5.85
C SER A 75 -0.71 -10.15 4.42
N LEU A 76 0.34 -10.65 3.76
CA LEU A 76 0.59 -10.37 2.33
C LEU A 76 -0.46 -11.05 1.43
N ASP A 77 -0.96 -12.23 1.79
CA ASP A 77 -2.07 -12.87 1.08
C ASP A 77 -3.35 -12.04 1.22
N GLU A 78 -3.66 -11.55 2.42
CA GLU A 78 -4.80 -10.66 2.66
C GLU A 78 -4.67 -9.32 1.90
N PHE A 79 -3.46 -8.75 1.89
CA PHE A 79 -3.13 -7.56 1.13
C PHE A 79 -3.38 -7.75 -0.37
N ALA A 80 -2.85 -8.82 -0.94
CA ALA A 80 -3.00 -9.12 -2.37
C ALA A 80 -4.48 -9.37 -2.74
N GLN A 81 -5.22 -10.06 -1.88
CA GLN A 81 -6.65 -10.27 -2.04
C GLN A 81 -7.42 -8.95 -2.00
N TRP A 82 -7.14 -8.08 -1.05
CA TRP A 82 -7.75 -6.75 -0.97
C TRP A 82 -7.47 -5.91 -2.23
N CYS A 83 -6.24 -5.90 -2.71
CA CYS A 83 -5.88 -5.23 -3.96
C CYS A 83 -6.68 -5.79 -5.14
N SER A 84 -6.79 -7.12 -5.23
CA SER A 84 -7.56 -7.80 -6.29
C SER A 84 -9.05 -7.43 -6.28
N GLU A 85 -9.66 -7.32 -5.09
CA GLU A 85 -11.05 -6.91 -4.92
C GLU A 85 -11.31 -5.46 -5.36
N LYS A 86 -10.34 -4.57 -5.14
CA LYS A 86 -10.43 -3.15 -5.54
C LYS A 86 -10.30 -2.94 -7.05
N LYS A 87 -9.70 -3.88 -7.77
CA LYS A 87 -9.49 -3.83 -9.23
C LYS A 87 -8.88 -2.50 -9.71
N PRO A 88 -7.76 -2.06 -9.14
CA PRO A 88 -7.09 -0.83 -9.58
C PRO A 88 -6.55 -0.99 -11.00
N GLU A 89 -6.52 0.11 -11.75
CA GLU A 89 -5.85 0.14 -13.06
C GLU A 89 -4.34 0.16 -12.92
N ILE A 90 -3.83 0.78 -11.84
CA ILE A 90 -2.40 0.91 -11.55
C ILE A 90 -2.14 0.81 -10.04
N ILE A 91 -1.04 0.19 -9.66
CA ILE A 91 -0.52 0.13 -8.31
C ILE A 91 0.88 0.72 -8.30
N LEU A 92 1.12 1.72 -7.48
CA LEU A 92 2.42 2.36 -7.31
C LEU A 92 2.98 2.06 -5.92
N MET A 93 4.17 1.46 -5.87
CA MET A 93 4.90 1.22 -4.62
C MET A 93 6.13 2.11 -4.53
N GLU A 94 6.42 2.64 -3.35
CA GLU A 94 7.71 3.25 -3.07
C GLU A 94 8.77 2.16 -2.86
N SER A 95 9.84 2.24 -3.64
CA SER A 95 10.97 1.32 -3.56
C SER A 95 11.98 1.82 -2.51
N THR A 96 12.03 1.16 -1.36
CA THR A 96 13.08 1.35 -0.35
C THR A 96 13.86 0.05 -0.20
N GLY A 97 15.09 0.02 -0.75
CA GLY A 97 15.90 -1.19 -0.74
C GLY A 97 15.19 -2.37 -1.41
N VAL A 98 15.11 -3.51 -0.74
CA VAL A 98 14.50 -4.75 -1.22
C VAL A 98 13.10 -5.01 -0.66
N LEU A 99 12.56 -4.12 0.15
CA LEU A 99 11.30 -4.35 0.87
C LEU A 99 10.09 -4.48 -0.06
N TRP A 100 10.14 -3.87 -1.22
CA TRP A 100 9.09 -3.93 -2.24
C TRP A 100 8.89 -5.33 -2.85
N TYR A 101 9.89 -6.20 -2.78
CA TYR A 101 9.89 -7.47 -3.51
C TYR A 101 8.75 -8.40 -3.06
N SER A 102 8.60 -8.62 -1.76
CA SER A 102 7.56 -9.52 -1.24
C SER A 102 6.13 -9.07 -1.54
N PRO A 103 5.74 -7.80 -1.33
CA PRO A 103 4.41 -7.34 -1.75
C PRO A 103 4.22 -7.35 -3.27
N TYR A 104 5.25 -7.09 -4.05
CA TYR A 104 5.20 -7.18 -5.51
C TYR A 104 4.91 -8.61 -5.98
N GLU A 105 5.67 -9.58 -5.45
CA GLU A 105 5.46 -11.00 -5.73
C GLU A 105 4.05 -11.47 -5.34
N ALA A 106 3.54 -11.03 -4.18
CA ALA A 106 2.18 -11.35 -3.75
C ALA A 106 1.11 -10.83 -4.73
N LEU A 107 1.30 -9.66 -5.31
CA LEU A 107 0.42 -9.10 -6.33
C LEU A 107 0.49 -9.86 -7.65
N GLU A 108 1.68 -10.27 -8.09
CA GLU A 108 1.83 -11.12 -9.28
C GLU A 108 1.10 -12.46 -9.10
N HIS A 109 1.18 -13.07 -7.92
CA HIS A 109 0.50 -14.35 -7.63
C HIS A 109 -1.04 -14.29 -7.74
N VAL A 110 -1.65 -13.15 -7.45
CA VAL A 110 -3.10 -12.96 -7.61
C VAL A 110 -3.50 -12.47 -9.01
N GLY A 111 -2.53 -12.33 -9.91
CA GLY A 111 -2.76 -12.09 -11.33
C GLY A 111 -2.54 -10.67 -11.83
N PHE A 112 -1.99 -9.75 -11.03
CA PHE A 112 -1.60 -8.44 -11.54
C PHE A 112 -0.45 -8.56 -12.53
N GLN A 113 -0.57 -7.82 -13.63
CA GLN A 113 0.45 -7.79 -14.68
C GLN A 113 1.49 -6.70 -14.39
N ASN A 114 2.72 -6.88 -14.89
CA ASN A 114 3.79 -5.89 -14.73
C ASN A 114 3.42 -4.49 -15.24
N SER A 115 2.52 -4.41 -16.23
CA SER A 115 1.99 -3.13 -16.73
C SER A 115 1.08 -2.40 -15.73
N GLN A 116 0.59 -3.10 -14.71
CA GLN A 116 -0.25 -2.56 -13.65
C GLN A 116 0.53 -2.27 -12.36
N LEU A 117 1.80 -2.66 -12.29
CA LEU A 117 2.66 -2.54 -11.12
C LEU A 117 3.81 -1.58 -11.43
N ALA A 118 3.92 -0.51 -10.69
CA ALA A 118 4.98 0.47 -10.84
C ALA A 118 5.75 0.66 -9.53
N LEU A 119 7.04 0.92 -9.65
CA LEU A 119 7.93 1.24 -8.54
C LEU A 119 8.44 2.66 -8.72
N ILE A 120 8.44 3.43 -7.65
CA ILE A 120 9.06 4.75 -7.62
C ILE A 120 10.18 4.78 -6.58
N ASN A 121 11.27 5.47 -6.91
CA ASN A 121 12.35 5.66 -5.95
C ASN A 121 11.90 6.64 -4.86
N ALA A 122 12.25 6.35 -3.60
CA ALA A 122 11.97 7.23 -2.48
C ALA A 122 12.48 8.67 -2.65
N ARG A 123 13.55 8.89 -3.41
CA ARG A 123 14.07 10.22 -3.74
C ARG A 123 13.12 10.99 -4.66
N ASP A 124 12.59 10.33 -5.67
CA ASP A 124 11.69 10.93 -6.65
C ASP A 124 10.31 11.18 -6.04
N ALA A 125 9.88 10.25 -5.17
CA ALA A 125 8.67 10.42 -4.37
C ALA A 125 8.76 11.62 -3.40
N LYS A 126 9.92 11.87 -2.79
CA LYS A 126 10.13 13.00 -1.85
C LYS A 126 10.25 14.36 -2.52
N ALA A 127 10.73 14.43 -3.75
CA ALA A 127 10.84 15.68 -4.51
C ALA A 127 9.49 16.37 -4.74
N ALA A 128 8.39 15.63 -4.66
CA ALA A 128 7.02 16.13 -4.83
C ALA A 128 6.30 16.45 -3.50
N ALA A 129 6.95 16.34 -2.32
CA ALA A 129 6.24 16.31 -1.04
C ALA A 129 6.71 17.26 0.04
N GLY A 130 5.73 17.80 0.77
CA GLY A 130 5.83 18.34 2.11
C GLY A 130 5.69 17.25 3.20
N ARG A 131 5.83 17.66 4.47
CA ARG A 131 5.96 16.87 5.72
C ARG A 131 5.16 15.57 5.86
N LYS A 132 5.84 14.57 6.45
CA LYS A 132 5.50 13.16 6.65
C LYS A 132 4.35 12.86 7.62
N THR A 133 3.44 11.97 7.14
CA THR A 133 2.79 10.92 7.92
C THR A 133 2.57 9.75 6.95
N ASP A 134 2.75 8.50 7.39
CA ASP A 134 2.69 7.30 6.53
C ASP A 134 1.40 7.19 5.71
N TYR A 135 0.25 7.55 6.29
CA TYR A 135 -1.03 7.63 5.55
C TYR A 135 -1.04 8.70 4.46
N LYS A 136 -0.38 9.84 4.70
CA LYS A 136 -0.26 10.90 3.68
C LYS A 136 0.69 10.47 2.57
N ASP A 137 1.71 9.68 2.88
CA ASP A 137 2.66 9.17 1.89
C ASP A 137 1.97 8.15 0.97
N ALA A 138 1.19 7.21 1.51
CA ALA A 138 0.41 6.28 0.70
C ALA A 138 -0.67 6.99 -0.16
N ALA A 139 -1.38 7.99 0.40
CA ALA A 139 -2.35 8.78 -0.34
C ALA A 139 -1.69 9.58 -1.48
N ARG A 140 -0.50 10.13 -1.23
CA ARG A 140 0.28 10.82 -2.27
C ARG A 140 0.74 9.87 -3.37
N LEU A 141 1.19 8.66 -3.01
CA LEU A 141 1.56 7.66 -4.00
C LEU A 141 0.37 7.28 -4.89
N SER A 142 -0.83 7.17 -4.35
CA SER A 142 -2.02 6.93 -5.16
C SER A 142 -2.41 8.13 -6.04
N ASP A 143 -2.19 9.38 -5.58
CA ASP A 143 -2.35 10.58 -6.42
C ASP A 143 -1.35 10.60 -7.58
N LEU A 144 -0.07 10.31 -7.31
CA LEU A 144 0.98 10.19 -8.34
C LEU A 144 0.66 9.07 -9.33
N ALA A 145 0.21 7.92 -8.84
CA ALA A 145 -0.19 6.80 -9.67
C ALA A 145 -1.33 7.17 -10.62
N ARG A 146 -2.39 7.80 -10.12
CA ARG A 146 -3.52 8.24 -10.96
C ARG A 146 -3.11 9.28 -12.00
N ALA A 147 -2.18 10.16 -11.66
CA ALA A 147 -1.65 11.16 -12.58
C ALA A 147 -0.66 10.56 -13.62
N GLY A 148 -0.21 9.32 -13.45
CA GLY A 148 0.79 8.70 -14.30
C GLY A 148 2.20 9.27 -14.12
N HIS A 149 2.51 9.82 -12.94
CA HIS A 149 3.79 10.45 -12.62
C HIS A 149 4.72 9.47 -11.89
N PHE A 150 5.28 8.54 -12.64
CA PHE A 150 6.27 7.57 -12.12
C PHE A 150 7.16 7.01 -13.24
#